data_04b764ffa6045a3a2b2fcb85091c55ff
#
_entry.id   04b764ffa6045a3a2b2fcb85091c55ff
#
_cell.length_a   1.000
_cell.length_b   1.000
_cell.length_c   1.000
_cell.angle_alpha   90.00
_cell.angle_beta   90.00
_cell.angle_gamma   90.00
#
_symmetry.space_group_name_H-M   'P 1'
#
loop_
_entity.id
_entity.type
_entity.pdbx_description
1 polymer ?
#
loop_
_entity_poly.entity_id
_entity_poly.type
_entity_poly.pdbx_seq_one_letter_code
_entity_poly.pdbx_strand_id
1 'polypeptide(L)'
;MKGSDPLKNTFKTVDYDVAMAKPRPKRRKPVKPNIFWRTLIRILTIFNLAGTGVTYTRERMELIAKDEPCLILMNHSCFMDMPIAYQLLYPRPLNIVCSSDAFIGFWGFMGWLMYTIGCIPTQKFVTDVSLIKDMTYCLKEKKSSVLMYPEASYSFDGRATQLPRKMGVLLKKLDVPVIMIETKGAFNRNPLYNELQARKSVKASAHMRLLYTQEEVREKSVQELSDGLDEAFGFDNWAWQKENGVEIHDDFRADGLSRILWKCPHCGEEGKMDGRGIHLTCHHCGKKYELTPIGDLKALEGETEFTTVPQWNDWQRQQVRQSILDGSYKLDVDVDITMMVDFKALYNVGSGHLTHDLTGFHLTGCDGRLDYHQKPQSCYGLYADYYWYEVADMICVGNNDVMYYCFPKGGDVVAKTRMATEEMYKLYKSRQLKMPETIAL
;
A
#
# COMPACT_ATOMS: atom_id res chain seq x y z
N MET A 1 19.52 22.39 -4.07
CA MET A 1 18.44 23.10 -4.81
C MET A 1 17.13 22.52 -4.33
N LYS A 2 16.30 23.29 -3.60
CA LYS A 2 14.92 22.92 -3.33
C LYS A 2 14.19 23.05 -4.65
N GLY A 3 14.02 21.93 -5.37
CA GLY A 3 13.22 21.88 -6.58
C GLY A 3 11.80 22.32 -6.24
N SER A 4 11.19 23.10 -7.11
CA SER A 4 9.75 23.40 -7.04
C SER A 4 9.00 22.09 -7.09
N ASP A 5 8.39 21.74 -5.96
CA ASP A 5 7.61 20.52 -5.78
C ASP A 5 6.51 20.45 -6.84
N PRO A 6 6.57 19.48 -7.78
CA PRO A 6 5.59 19.37 -8.86
C PRO A 6 4.18 19.09 -8.34
N LEU A 7 4.03 18.67 -7.08
CA LEU A 7 2.75 18.40 -6.43
C LEU A 7 2.13 19.64 -5.81
N LYS A 8 2.89 20.70 -5.50
CA LYS A 8 2.32 21.95 -4.94
C LYS A 8 1.20 22.55 -5.80
N ASN A 9 1.26 22.37 -7.12
CA ASN A 9 0.23 22.84 -8.03
C ASN A 9 -0.99 21.88 -8.11
N THR A 10 -0.95 20.76 -7.43
CA THR A 10 -2.01 19.74 -7.42
C THR A 10 -3.01 19.99 -6.30
N PHE A 11 -2.55 20.61 -5.20
CA PHE A 11 -3.40 20.97 -4.07
C PHE A 11 -4.07 22.33 -4.30
N LYS A 12 -5.39 22.38 -4.09
CA LYS A 12 -6.20 23.62 -4.19
C LYS A 12 -6.99 23.80 -2.90
N THR A 13 -6.80 24.89 -2.23
CA THR A 13 -7.64 25.26 -1.08
C THR A 13 -8.97 25.82 -1.61
N VAL A 14 -10.06 25.18 -1.27
CA VAL A 14 -11.42 25.57 -1.64
C VAL A 14 -12.39 25.27 -0.53
N ASP A 15 -13.55 25.89 -0.55
CA ASP A 15 -14.64 25.57 0.35
C ASP A 15 -15.15 24.13 0.11
N TYR A 16 -15.65 23.46 1.16
CA TYR A 16 -16.16 22.08 1.09
C TYR A 16 -17.26 21.91 0.03
N ASP A 17 -18.25 22.82 0.02
CA ASP A 17 -19.36 22.73 -0.93
C ASP A 17 -18.90 22.94 -2.38
N VAL A 18 -17.91 23.79 -2.57
CA VAL A 18 -17.27 23.99 -3.88
C VAL A 18 -16.55 22.72 -4.34
N ALA A 19 -15.89 22.00 -3.44
CA ALA A 19 -15.29 20.71 -3.75
C ALA A 19 -16.34 19.65 -4.07
N MET A 20 -17.39 19.55 -3.24
CA MET A 20 -18.48 18.59 -3.43
C MET A 20 -19.28 18.82 -4.71
N ALA A 21 -19.41 20.04 -5.18
CA ALA A 21 -20.09 20.38 -6.43
C ALA A 21 -19.29 20.01 -7.69
N LYS A 22 -18.03 19.55 -7.56
CA LYS A 22 -17.24 19.14 -8.73
C LYS A 22 -17.86 17.90 -9.41
N PRO A 23 -17.88 17.86 -10.76
CA PRO A 23 -18.42 16.72 -11.49
C PRO A 23 -17.54 15.49 -11.27
N ARG A 24 -18.16 14.36 -11.00
CA ARG A 24 -17.46 13.08 -10.89
C ARG A 24 -16.80 12.71 -12.22
N PRO A 25 -15.59 12.10 -12.18
CA PRO A 25 -14.88 11.75 -13.41
C PRO A 25 -15.66 10.69 -14.19
N LYS A 26 -15.83 10.92 -15.48
CA LYS A 26 -16.37 9.89 -16.37
C LYS A 26 -15.32 8.81 -16.59
N ARG A 27 -15.68 7.55 -16.32
CA ARG A 27 -14.80 6.42 -16.57
C ARG A 27 -14.47 6.32 -18.06
N ARG A 28 -13.19 6.20 -18.38
CA ARG A 28 -12.70 5.99 -19.75
C ARG A 28 -12.29 4.52 -19.91
N LYS A 29 -12.56 3.95 -21.09
CA LYS A 29 -12.04 2.62 -21.41
C LYS A 29 -10.52 2.64 -21.45
N PRO A 30 -9.83 1.64 -20.88
CA PRO A 30 -8.37 1.55 -20.93
C PRO A 30 -7.83 1.48 -22.37
N VAL A 31 -6.65 2.01 -22.56
CA VAL A 31 -5.95 2.01 -23.84
C VAL A 31 -4.81 1.00 -23.78
N LYS A 32 -4.64 0.17 -24.81
CA LYS A 32 -3.44 -0.65 -24.98
C LYS A 32 -2.25 0.25 -25.31
N PRO A 33 -1.21 0.34 -24.49
CA PRO A 33 -0.07 1.20 -24.76
C PRO A 33 0.64 0.74 -26.05
N ASN A 34 0.93 1.68 -26.95
CA ASN A 34 1.66 1.39 -28.18
C ASN A 34 3.15 1.15 -27.91
N ILE A 35 3.90 0.68 -28.92
CA ILE A 35 5.31 0.33 -28.77
C ILE A 35 6.18 1.53 -28.40
N PHE A 36 5.85 2.74 -28.88
CA PHE A 36 6.59 3.96 -28.56
C PHE A 36 6.57 4.23 -27.05
N TRP A 37 5.39 4.25 -26.42
CA TRP A 37 5.27 4.48 -24.97
C TRP A 37 5.95 3.38 -24.16
N ARG A 38 5.78 2.11 -24.56
CA ARG A 38 6.44 0.98 -23.87
C ARG A 38 7.96 1.11 -23.91
N THR A 39 8.53 1.48 -25.06
CA THR A 39 9.98 1.67 -25.23
C THR A 39 10.48 2.88 -24.45
N LEU A 40 9.76 4.01 -24.51
CA LEU A 40 10.12 5.21 -23.77
C LEU A 40 10.15 4.95 -22.25
N ILE A 41 9.11 4.32 -21.70
CA ILE A 41 9.07 3.99 -20.27
C ILE A 41 10.20 3.04 -19.91
N ARG A 42 10.47 2.02 -20.74
CA ARG A 42 11.60 1.13 -20.50
C ARG A 42 12.92 1.87 -20.43
N ILE A 43 13.18 2.79 -21.35
CA ILE A 43 14.41 3.61 -21.34
C ILE A 43 14.47 4.42 -20.03
N LEU A 44 13.38 5.09 -19.65
CA LEU A 44 13.33 5.87 -18.41
C LEU A 44 13.58 4.99 -17.18
N THR A 45 13.04 3.77 -17.16
CA THR A 45 13.23 2.83 -16.05
C THR A 45 14.65 2.27 -15.98
N ILE A 46 15.40 2.18 -17.09
CA ILE A 46 16.83 1.84 -17.07
C ILE A 46 17.61 2.90 -16.27
N PHE A 47 17.36 4.18 -16.55
CA PHE A 47 18.02 5.26 -15.80
C PHE A 47 17.59 5.28 -14.33
N ASN A 48 16.33 5.02 -14.04
CA ASN A 48 15.81 4.97 -12.68
C ASN A 48 16.44 3.82 -11.86
N LEU A 49 16.70 2.67 -12.50
CA LEU A 49 17.35 1.53 -11.86
C LEU A 49 18.88 1.54 -11.96
N ALA A 50 19.46 2.54 -12.61
CA ALA A 50 20.92 2.64 -12.72
C ALA A 50 21.58 2.71 -11.34
N GLY A 51 22.61 1.89 -11.13
CA GLY A 51 23.32 1.80 -9.85
C GLY A 51 22.58 1.06 -8.72
N THR A 52 21.38 0.52 -8.96
CA THR A 52 20.65 -0.25 -7.93
C THR A 52 21.09 -1.71 -7.83
N GLY A 53 21.72 -2.25 -8.88
CA GLY A 53 22.23 -3.61 -8.91
C GLY A 53 21.13 -4.68 -8.84
N VAL A 54 19.93 -4.39 -9.35
CA VAL A 54 18.81 -5.35 -9.37
C VAL A 54 19.15 -6.56 -10.23
N THR A 55 18.97 -7.74 -9.68
CA THR A 55 19.11 -9.02 -10.40
C THR A 55 17.74 -9.60 -10.77
N TYR A 56 17.69 -10.33 -11.88
CA TYR A 56 16.44 -10.86 -12.43
C TYR A 56 16.54 -12.36 -12.65
N THR A 57 15.53 -13.11 -12.22
CA THR A 57 15.37 -14.53 -12.50
C THR A 57 14.00 -14.83 -13.09
N ARG A 58 13.89 -15.91 -13.87
CA ARG A 58 12.65 -16.33 -14.51
C ARG A 58 12.43 -17.83 -14.32
N GLU A 59 11.17 -18.23 -14.13
CA GLU A 59 10.77 -19.62 -13.91
C GLU A 59 9.47 -19.95 -14.65
N ARG A 60 9.40 -21.09 -15.33
CA ARG A 60 8.25 -21.62 -16.07
C ARG A 60 7.72 -20.68 -17.18
N MET A 61 8.47 -19.66 -17.59
CA MET A 61 8.01 -18.67 -18.56
C MET A 61 7.97 -19.21 -20.00
N GLU A 62 8.57 -20.36 -20.26
CA GLU A 62 8.51 -21.11 -21.52
C GLU A 62 7.14 -21.75 -21.78
N LEU A 63 6.32 -21.90 -20.74
CA LEU A 63 4.99 -22.52 -20.84
C LEU A 63 3.90 -21.57 -21.37
N ILE A 64 4.22 -20.29 -21.58
CA ILE A 64 3.29 -19.31 -22.16
C ILE A 64 3.95 -18.59 -23.35
N ALA A 65 3.12 -18.20 -24.34
CA ALA A 65 3.61 -17.41 -25.46
C ALA A 65 4.02 -16.00 -25.03
N LYS A 66 5.05 -15.44 -25.69
CA LYS A 66 5.59 -14.12 -25.34
C LYS A 66 4.58 -12.98 -25.42
N ASP A 67 3.57 -13.10 -26.26
CA ASP A 67 2.50 -12.11 -26.50
C ASP A 67 1.15 -12.53 -25.89
N GLU A 68 1.07 -13.68 -25.23
CA GLU A 68 -0.15 -14.15 -24.58
C GLU A 68 -0.55 -13.22 -23.43
N PRO A 69 -1.79 -12.66 -23.44
CA PRO A 69 -2.26 -11.80 -22.37
C PRO A 69 -2.37 -12.55 -21.06
N CYS A 70 -1.78 -12.01 -20.01
CA CYS A 70 -1.80 -12.61 -18.68
C CYS A 70 -2.09 -11.58 -17.59
N LEU A 71 -2.61 -12.07 -16.46
CA LEU A 71 -2.64 -11.32 -15.23
C LEU A 71 -1.26 -11.41 -14.57
N ILE A 72 -0.70 -10.26 -14.23
CA ILE A 72 0.59 -10.17 -13.56
C ILE A 72 0.32 -9.64 -12.17
N LEU A 73 0.71 -10.40 -11.16
CA LEU A 73 0.63 -10.03 -9.76
C LEU A 73 2.05 -9.73 -9.27
N MET A 74 2.20 -8.70 -8.46
CA MET A 74 3.49 -8.31 -7.91
C MET A 74 3.33 -7.85 -6.47
N ASN A 75 4.26 -8.24 -5.59
CA ASN A 75 4.33 -7.69 -4.25
C ASN A 75 4.70 -6.20 -4.32
N HIS A 76 4.25 -5.42 -3.33
CA HIS A 76 4.42 -3.97 -3.36
C HIS A 76 5.35 -3.50 -2.24
N SER A 77 6.63 -3.33 -2.57
CA SER A 77 7.69 -3.05 -1.60
C SER A 77 8.11 -1.59 -1.57
N CYS A 78 8.31 -0.98 -2.74
CA CYS A 78 8.76 0.41 -2.87
C CYS A 78 8.61 0.94 -4.30
N PHE A 79 9.05 2.17 -4.55
CA PHE A 79 8.97 2.80 -5.88
C PHE A 79 9.76 2.11 -6.99
N MET A 80 10.66 1.17 -6.66
CA MET A 80 11.39 0.38 -7.65
C MET A 80 10.53 -0.68 -8.35
N ASP A 81 9.38 -1.05 -7.78
CA ASP A 81 8.57 -2.17 -8.26
C ASP A 81 8.09 -1.95 -9.70
N MET A 82 7.56 -0.77 -10.02
CA MET A 82 7.11 -0.45 -11.38
C MET A 82 8.27 -0.44 -12.41
N PRO A 83 9.41 0.23 -12.18
CA PRO A 83 10.60 0.11 -13.02
C PRO A 83 11.06 -1.33 -13.23
N ILE A 84 11.10 -2.14 -12.19
CA ILE A 84 11.46 -3.57 -12.26
C ILE A 84 10.49 -4.34 -13.16
N ALA A 85 9.18 -4.13 -12.97
CA ALA A 85 8.16 -4.78 -13.79
C ALA A 85 8.33 -4.45 -15.29
N TYR A 86 8.58 -3.18 -15.63
CA TYR A 86 8.82 -2.78 -17.02
C TYR A 86 10.08 -3.43 -17.63
N GLN A 87 11.15 -3.60 -16.86
CA GLN A 87 12.37 -4.27 -17.34
C GLN A 87 12.11 -5.76 -17.61
N LEU A 88 11.35 -6.43 -16.74
CA LEU A 88 11.05 -7.86 -16.88
C LEU A 88 10.08 -8.17 -18.02
N LEU A 89 9.08 -7.29 -18.21
CA LEU A 89 7.92 -7.58 -19.07
C LEU A 89 8.04 -7.02 -20.49
N TYR A 90 8.98 -6.09 -20.74
CA TYR A 90 9.16 -5.55 -22.10
C TYR A 90 9.52 -6.66 -23.12
N PRO A 91 8.97 -6.66 -24.34
CA PRO A 91 8.10 -5.67 -24.96
C PRO A 91 6.59 -5.93 -24.80
N ARG A 92 6.16 -6.76 -23.85
CA ARG A 92 4.76 -7.12 -23.62
C ARG A 92 3.89 -5.88 -23.42
N PRO A 93 2.73 -5.75 -24.10
CA PRO A 93 1.77 -4.69 -23.80
C PRO A 93 1.25 -4.86 -22.37
N LEU A 94 1.35 -3.80 -21.58
CA LEU A 94 1.06 -3.84 -20.15
C LEU A 94 0.12 -2.70 -19.76
N ASN A 95 -1.05 -3.04 -19.22
CA ASN A 95 -1.91 -2.11 -18.50
C ASN A 95 -1.63 -2.26 -16.99
N ILE A 96 -1.52 -1.16 -16.27
CA ILE A 96 -1.19 -1.19 -14.84
C ILE A 96 -2.37 -0.64 -14.04
N VAL A 97 -2.84 -1.40 -13.06
CA VAL A 97 -3.81 -0.92 -12.08
C VAL A 97 -3.10 0.01 -11.11
N CYS A 98 -3.53 1.26 -11.06
CA CYS A 98 -2.93 2.27 -10.19
C CYS A 98 -4.00 3.03 -9.40
N SER A 99 -3.60 3.59 -8.27
CA SER A 99 -4.46 4.47 -7.48
C SER A 99 -4.92 5.70 -8.30
N SER A 100 -6.15 6.12 -8.10
CA SER A 100 -6.75 7.26 -8.82
C SER A 100 -6.03 8.58 -8.55
N ASP A 101 -5.39 8.73 -7.39
CA ASP A 101 -4.59 9.90 -7.04
C ASP A 101 -3.34 10.06 -7.94
N ALA A 102 -2.79 8.97 -8.49
CA ALA A 102 -1.70 9.03 -9.46
C ALA A 102 -2.08 9.70 -10.80
N PHE A 103 -3.38 9.90 -11.05
CA PHE A 103 -3.88 10.59 -12.26
C PHE A 103 -3.96 12.10 -12.08
N ILE A 104 -3.71 12.61 -10.87
CA ILE A 104 -3.81 14.03 -10.54
C ILE A 104 -2.45 14.70 -10.78
N GLY A 105 -2.47 15.92 -11.27
CA GLY A 105 -1.29 16.76 -11.42
C GLY A 105 -1.14 17.40 -12.78
N PHE A 106 -0.20 18.36 -12.86
CA PHE A 106 0.12 19.11 -14.08
C PHE A 106 -1.13 19.59 -14.86
N TRP A 107 -2.13 20.13 -14.15
CA TRP A 107 -3.38 20.63 -14.71
C TRP A 107 -4.14 19.64 -15.61
N GLY A 108 -4.08 18.35 -15.29
CA GLY A 108 -4.74 17.27 -16.04
C GLY A 108 -3.88 16.58 -17.10
N PHE A 109 -2.66 17.06 -17.36
CA PHE A 109 -1.73 16.38 -18.24
C PHE A 109 -1.35 15.01 -17.69
N MET A 110 -1.15 14.89 -16.37
CA MET A 110 -0.84 13.62 -15.73
C MET A 110 -1.94 12.58 -16.00
N GLY A 111 -3.20 12.95 -15.85
CA GLY A 111 -4.31 12.04 -16.16
C GLY A 111 -4.30 11.56 -17.61
N TRP A 112 -4.05 12.47 -18.56
CA TRP A 112 -3.91 12.11 -19.97
C TRP A 112 -2.74 11.16 -20.19
N LEU A 113 -1.58 11.45 -19.61
CA LEU A 113 -0.37 10.62 -19.71
C LEU A 113 -0.63 9.21 -19.14
N MET A 114 -1.18 9.12 -17.93
CA MET A 114 -1.47 7.85 -17.26
C MET A 114 -2.40 6.96 -18.10
N TYR A 115 -3.48 7.53 -18.66
CA TYR A 115 -4.34 6.79 -19.60
C TYR A 115 -3.59 6.34 -20.85
N THR A 116 -2.76 7.21 -21.43
CA THR A 116 -2.04 6.94 -22.69
C THR A 116 -1.00 5.83 -22.52
N ILE A 117 -0.34 5.77 -21.37
CA ILE A 117 0.62 4.70 -21.04
C ILE A 117 -0.06 3.42 -20.54
N GLY A 118 -1.39 3.38 -20.49
CA GLY A 118 -2.17 2.18 -20.21
C GLY A 118 -2.55 1.97 -18.75
N CYS A 119 -2.44 2.99 -17.89
CA CYS A 119 -2.87 2.88 -16.50
C CYS A 119 -4.40 2.79 -16.36
N ILE A 120 -4.86 1.99 -15.43
CA ILE A 120 -6.27 1.78 -15.09
C ILE A 120 -6.49 2.35 -13.68
N PRO A 121 -7.29 3.42 -13.52
CA PRO A 121 -7.54 4.00 -12.22
C PRO A 121 -8.39 3.11 -11.34
N THR A 122 -8.04 3.01 -10.06
CA THR A 122 -8.85 2.39 -9.02
C THR A 122 -8.73 3.16 -7.71
N GLN A 123 -9.72 3.00 -6.83
CA GLN A 123 -9.62 3.50 -5.47
C GLN A 123 -9.20 2.37 -4.54
N LYS A 124 -8.16 2.60 -3.75
CA LYS A 124 -7.60 1.60 -2.84
C LYS A 124 -8.64 1.22 -1.78
N PHE A 125 -8.76 -0.08 -1.53
CA PHE A 125 -9.65 -0.68 -0.53
C PHE A 125 -11.15 -0.39 -0.71
N VAL A 126 -11.56 0.17 -1.85
CA VAL A 126 -12.98 0.36 -2.21
C VAL A 126 -13.38 -0.70 -3.24
N THR A 127 -14.57 -1.29 -3.07
CA THR A 127 -15.07 -2.28 -4.05
C THR A 127 -15.35 -1.62 -5.39
N ASP A 128 -14.60 -1.98 -6.43
CA ASP A 128 -14.73 -1.44 -7.78
C ASP A 128 -15.04 -2.54 -8.81
N VAL A 129 -16.34 -2.73 -9.10
CA VAL A 129 -16.79 -3.68 -10.13
C VAL A 129 -16.32 -3.25 -11.52
N SER A 130 -16.14 -1.96 -11.75
CA SER A 130 -15.71 -1.42 -13.03
C SER A 130 -14.25 -1.74 -13.33
N LEU A 131 -13.41 -1.84 -12.30
CA LEU A 131 -12.02 -2.30 -12.44
C LEU A 131 -11.98 -3.70 -13.07
N ILE A 132 -12.82 -4.63 -12.60
CA ILE A 132 -12.87 -5.99 -13.15
C ILE A 132 -13.29 -5.98 -14.62
N LYS A 133 -14.25 -5.11 -15.01
CA LYS A 133 -14.66 -4.95 -16.41
C LYS A 133 -13.51 -4.43 -17.27
N ASP A 134 -12.76 -3.44 -16.77
CA ASP A 134 -11.63 -2.86 -17.49
C ASP A 134 -10.47 -3.85 -17.63
N MET A 135 -10.15 -4.62 -16.59
CA MET A 135 -9.16 -5.69 -16.64
C MET A 135 -9.56 -6.75 -17.68
N THR A 136 -10.83 -7.19 -17.66
CA THR A 136 -11.36 -8.14 -18.64
C THR A 136 -11.25 -7.60 -20.07
N TYR A 137 -11.60 -6.33 -20.28
CA TYR A 137 -11.49 -5.64 -21.56
C TYR A 137 -10.03 -5.60 -22.06
N CYS A 138 -9.06 -5.27 -21.18
CA CYS A 138 -7.65 -5.29 -21.55
C CYS A 138 -7.18 -6.68 -21.95
N LEU A 139 -7.49 -7.69 -21.17
CA LEU A 139 -7.03 -9.07 -21.38
C LEU A 139 -7.70 -9.72 -22.60
N LYS A 140 -9.03 -9.63 -22.73
CA LYS A 140 -9.80 -10.38 -23.73
C LYS A 140 -9.94 -9.63 -25.05
N GLU A 141 -10.18 -8.31 -25.05
CA GLU A 141 -10.43 -7.53 -26.27
C GLU A 141 -9.17 -6.83 -26.78
N LYS A 142 -8.41 -6.17 -25.89
CA LYS A 142 -7.19 -5.45 -26.29
C LYS A 142 -5.97 -6.37 -26.44
N LYS A 143 -6.04 -7.61 -25.94
CA LYS A 143 -4.90 -8.51 -25.93
C LYS A 143 -3.67 -7.84 -25.32
N SER A 144 -3.85 -7.28 -24.13
CA SER A 144 -2.84 -6.63 -23.30
C SER A 144 -2.84 -7.26 -21.93
N SER A 145 -1.67 -7.54 -21.38
CA SER A 145 -1.53 -8.05 -20.01
C SER A 145 -1.91 -6.97 -18.99
N VAL A 146 -2.33 -7.39 -17.81
CA VAL A 146 -2.67 -6.47 -16.71
C VAL A 146 -1.79 -6.76 -15.52
N LEU A 147 -1.06 -5.74 -15.05
CA LEU A 147 -0.31 -5.76 -13.79
C LEU A 147 -1.15 -5.14 -12.68
N MET A 148 -1.22 -5.81 -11.54
CA MET A 148 -1.78 -5.26 -10.31
C MET A 148 -0.96 -5.65 -9.09
N TYR A 149 -1.02 -4.80 -8.08
CA TYR A 149 -0.49 -5.02 -6.75
C TYR A 149 -1.68 -5.35 -5.83
N PRO A 150 -1.97 -6.64 -5.58
CA PRO A 150 -3.21 -7.01 -4.87
C PRO A 150 -3.21 -6.58 -3.40
N GLU A 151 -2.05 -6.27 -2.84
CA GLU A 151 -1.89 -5.69 -1.51
C GLU A 151 -2.46 -4.26 -1.39
N ALA A 152 -2.70 -3.58 -2.52
CA ALA A 152 -3.25 -2.23 -2.64
C ALA A 152 -2.44 -1.11 -1.95
N SER A 153 -1.36 -1.43 -1.27
CA SER A 153 -0.43 -0.48 -0.64
C SER A 153 0.97 -1.05 -0.59
N TYR A 154 1.96 -0.18 -0.39
CA TYR A 154 3.30 -0.64 -0.04
C TYR A 154 3.31 -1.41 1.27
N SER A 155 4.23 -2.37 1.40
CA SER A 155 4.44 -3.06 2.67
C SER A 155 4.86 -2.05 3.75
N PHE A 156 4.16 -2.02 4.89
CA PHE A 156 4.47 -1.11 5.98
C PHE A 156 5.65 -1.58 6.81
N ASP A 157 5.65 -2.86 7.14
CA ASP A 157 6.61 -3.47 8.06
C ASP A 157 7.60 -4.43 7.40
N GLY A 158 7.62 -4.48 6.05
CA GLY A 158 8.51 -5.35 5.29
C GLY A 158 7.98 -6.77 5.07
N ARG A 159 6.77 -7.06 5.54
CA ARG A 159 6.11 -8.36 5.34
C ARG A 159 4.92 -8.25 4.40
N ALA A 160 4.42 -9.40 3.98
CA ALA A 160 3.22 -9.51 3.16
C ALA A 160 2.01 -8.88 3.84
N THR A 161 1.23 -8.16 3.06
CA THR A 161 -0.07 -7.63 3.48
C THR A 161 -1.18 -8.62 3.11
N GLN A 162 -2.24 -8.66 3.90
CA GLN A 162 -3.37 -9.54 3.64
C GLN A 162 -3.99 -9.26 2.26
N LEU A 163 -4.13 -10.29 1.45
CA LEU A 163 -4.77 -10.19 0.14
C LEU A 163 -6.30 -10.12 0.25
N PRO A 164 -6.98 -9.53 -0.77
CA PRO A 164 -8.43 -9.60 -0.89
C PRO A 164 -8.90 -11.05 -0.96
N ARG A 165 -9.83 -11.46 -0.09
CA ARG A 165 -10.32 -12.85 0.00
C ARG A 165 -10.95 -13.42 -1.28
N LYS A 166 -11.31 -12.57 -2.25
CA LYS A 166 -11.94 -12.98 -3.52
C LYS A 166 -10.94 -13.09 -4.68
N MET A 167 -9.64 -13.17 -4.40
CA MET A 167 -8.62 -13.26 -5.46
C MET A 167 -8.78 -14.55 -6.28
N GLY A 168 -8.98 -15.72 -5.68
CA GLY A 168 -9.23 -16.96 -6.43
C GLY A 168 -10.47 -16.86 -7.34
N VAL A 169 -11.54 -16.17 -6.89
CA VAL A 169 -12.72 -15.88 -7.73
C VAL A 169 -12.35 -14.97 -8.90
N LEU A 170 -11.52 -13.96 -8.65
CA LEU A 170 -11.03 -13.05 -9.71
C LEU A 170 -10.24 -13.82 -10.77
N LEU A 171 -9.33 -14.70 -10.37
CA LEU A 171 -8.56 -15.54 -11.30
C LEU A 171 -9.47 -16.38 -12.19
N LYS A 172 -10.45 -17.08 -11.60
CA LYS A 172 -11.47 -17.85 -12.34
C LYS A 172 -12.23 -16.99 -13.34
N LYS A 173 -12.63 -15.78 -12.94
CA LYS A 173 -13.41 -14.87 -13.79
C LYS A 173 -12.59 -14.33 -14.96
N LEU A 174 -11.32 -14.01 -14.75
CA LEU A 174 -10.45 -13.51 -15.81
C LEU A 174 -10.04 -14.62 -16.77
N ASP A 175 -9.86 -15.85 -16.30
CA ASP A 175 -9.53 -17.02 -17.11
C ASP A 175 -8.37 -16.75 -18.08
N VAL A 176 -7.21 -16.44 -17.52
CA VAL A 176 -5.94 -16.17 -18.23
C VAL A 176 -4.78 -16.72 -17.41
N PRO A 177 -3.58 -16.93 -18.02
CA PRO A 177 -2.39 -17.26 -17.27
C PRO A 177 -2.07 -16.21 -16.20
N VAL A 178 -1.47 -16.63 -15.09
CA VAL A 178 -1.10 -15.78 -13.96
C VAL A 178 0.40 -15.81 -13.75
N ILE A 179 1.05 -14.65 -13.87
CA ILE A 179 2.46 -14.45 -13.57
C ILE A 179 2.57 -13.79 -12.20
N MET A 180 3.52 -14.28 -11.38
CA MET A 180 3.93 -13.61 -10.14
C MET A 180 5.31 -13.00 -10.33
N ILE A 181 5.48 -11.76 -9.91
CA ILE A 181 6.78 -11.10 -9.76
C ILE A 181 6.97 -10.83 -8.26
N GLU A 182 8.00 -11.42 -7.68
CA GLU A 182 8.38 -11.21 -6.30
C GLU A 182 9.68 -10.40 -6.25
N THR A 183 9.66 -9.26 -5.54
CA THR A 183 10.87 -8.48 -5.23
C THR A 183 11.33 -8.76 -3.81
N LYS A 184 12.63 -9.00 -3.63
CA LYS A 184 13.31 -9.15 -2.34
C LYS A 184 14.40 -8.09 -2.20
N GLY A 185 14.59 -7.57 -0.99
CA GLY A 185 15.53 -6.49 -0.72
C GLY A 185 15.09 -5.10 -1.21
N ALA A 186 14.03 -4.99 -2.01
CA ALA A 186 13.49 -3.69 -2.45
C ALA A 186 12.98 -2.87 -1.26
N PHE A 187 12.23 -3.49 -0.33
CA PHE A 187 11.84 -2.88 0.94
C PHE A 187 13.06 -2.45 1.77
N ASN A 188 14.04 -3.34 1.96
CA ASN A 188 15.22 -3.05 2.76
C ASN A 188 16.03 -1.87 2.18
N ARG A 189 16.02 -1.71 0.85
CA ARG A 189 16.67 -0.60 0.17
C ARG A 189 15.93 0.72 0.34
N ASN A 190 14.61 0.75 0.17
CA ASN A 190 13.78 1.96 0.21
C ASN A 190 12.51 1.71 1.03
N PRO A 191 12.61 1.53 2.35
CA PRO A 191 11.42 1.33 3.17
C PRO A 191 10.61 2.63 3.25
N LEU A 192 9.29 2.48 3.21
CA LEU A 192 8.39 3.63 3.22
C LEU A 192 8.49 4.45 4.51
N TYR A 193 8.71 3.78 5.64
CA TYR A 193 8.72 4.42 6.96
C TYR A 193 9.84 5.46 7.16
N ASN A 194 10.95 5.37 6.42
CA ASN A 194 12.09 6.30 6.56
C ASN A 194 12.12 7.41 5.48
N GLU A 195 10.96 7.82 4.99
CA GLU A 195 10.83 8.93 4.01
C GLU A 195 11.63 8.68 2.73
N LEU A 196 11.65 7.41 2.30
CA LEU A 196 12.26 6.98 1.04
C LEU A 196 13.78 7.18 0.95
N GLN A 197 14.47 7.37 2.06
CA GLN A 197 15.93 7.41 2.08
C GLN A 197 16.49 6.10 1.55
N ALA A 198 17.29 6.18 0.48
CA ALA A 198 17.80 4.99 -0.20
C ALA A 198 19.06 4.44 0.48
N ARG A 199 18.99 3.20 0.95
CA ARG A 199 20.14 2.41 1.46
C ARG A 199 20.86 1.81 0.27
N LYS A 200 21.86 2.54 -0.26
CA LYS A 200 22.50 2.24 -1.56
C LYS A 200 23.29 0.93 -1.57
N SER A 201 23.73 0.45 -0.43
CA SER A 201 24.43 -0.83 -0.27
C SER A 201 23.53 -2.04 -0.55
N VAL A 202 22.22 -1.91 -0.31
CA VAL A 202 21.27 -3.02 -0.51
C VAL A 202 20.98 -3.21 -1.99
N LYS A 203 21.18 -4.42 -2.48
CA LYS A 203 20.83 -4.86 -3.83
C LYS A 203 19.49 -5.61 -3.78
N ALA A 204 18.57 -5.23 -4.66
CA ALA A 204 17.31 -5.93 -4.79
C ALA A 204 17.40 -7.07 -5.81
N SER A 205 16.51 -8.03 -5.71
CA SER A 205 16.28 -9.05 -6.73
C SER A 205 14.81 -9.11 -7.11
N ALA A 206 14.52 -9.55 -8.31
CA ALA A 206 13.17 -9.78 -8.78
C ALA A 206 13.07 -11.15 -9.44
N HIS A 207 12.19 -11.97 -8.92
CA HIS A 207 11.87 -13.30 -9.43
C HIS A 207 10.52 -13.28 -10.13
N MET A 208 10.50 -13.56 -11.44
CA MET A 208 9.28 -13.65 -12.24
C MET A 208 8.99 -15.11 -12.55
N ARG A 209 7.83 -15.61 -12.13
CA ARG A 209 7.42 -17.01 -12.40
C ARG A 209 6.01 -17.08 -12.98
N LEU A 210 5.76 -18.05 -13.84
CA LEU A 210 4.41 -18.43 -14.19
C LEU A 210 3.81 -19.18 -13.01
N LEU A 211 2.90 -18.52 -12.28
CA LEU A 211 2.24 -19.12 -11.12
C LEU A 211 1.21 -20.16 -11.57
N TYR A 212 0.37 -19.79 -12.54
CA TYR A 212 -0.63 -20.69 -13.13
C TYR A 212 -0.72 -20.50 -14.64
N THR A 213 -0.79 -21.60 -15.38
CA THR A 213 -1.26 -21.61 -16.78
C THR A 213 -2.78 -21.33 -16.80
N GLN A 214 -3.34 -21.04 -17.97
CA GLN A 214 -4.80 -20.89 -18.09
C GLN A 214 -5.54 -22.20 -17.75
N GLU A 215 -4.97 -23.35 -18.08
CA GLU A 215 -5.53 -24.67 -17.74
C GLU A 215 -5.53 -24.88 -16.23
N GLU A 216 -4.41 -24.63 -15.56
CA GLU A 216 -4.33 -24.71 -14.09
C GLU A 216 -5.34 -23.77 -13.41
N VAL A 217 -5.58 -22.56 -13.97
CA VAL A 217 -6.64 -21.65 -13.45
C VAL A 217 -8.02 -22.29 -13.62
N ARG A 218 -8.30 -23.01 -14.70
CA ARG A 218 -9.59 -23.67 -14.95
C ARG A 218 -9.81 -24.90 -14.09
N GLU A 219 -8.78 -25.71 -13.88
CA GLU A 219 -8.87 -26.98 -13.16
C GLU A 219 -8.94 -26.79 -11.65
N LYS A 220 -8.07 -25.93 -11.08
CA LYS A 220 -8.01 -25.71 -9.63
C LYS A 220 -9.28 -25.08 -9.10
N SER A 221 -9.67 -25.44 -7.90
CA SER A 221 -10.76 -24.80 -7.15
C SER A 221 -10.41 -23.33 -6.78
N VAL A 222 -11.41 -22.54 -6.45
CA VAL A 222 -11.21 -21.18 -5.94
C VAL A 222 -10.34 -21.15 -4.68
N GLN A 223 -10.49 -22.18 -3.81
CA GLN A 223 -9.71 -22.28 -2.59
C GLN A 223 -8.24 -22.57 -2.89
N GLU A 224 -7.94 -23.56 -3.74
CA GLU A 224 -6.56 -23.88 -4.13
C GLU A 224 -5.85 -22.69 -4.80
N LEU A 225 -6.57 -21.91 -5.63
CA LEU A 225 -6.02 -20.68 -6.21
C LEU A 225 -5.75 -19.62 -5.16
N SER A 226 -6.62 -19.49 -4.15
CA SER A 226 -6.43 -18.53 -3.06
C SER A 226 -5.25 -18.92 -2.16
N ASP A 227 -5.16 -20.19 -1.77
CA ASP A 227 -4.09 -20.72 -0.94
C ASP A 227 -2.72 -20.58 -1.62
N GLY A 228 -2.64 -20.88 -2.93
CA GLY A 228 -1.41 -20.70 -3.69
C GLY A 228 -1.03 -19.22 -3.89
N LEU A 229 -2.00 -18.29 -3.88
CA LEU A 229 -1.69 -16.86 -3.84
C LEU A 229 -1.18 -16.44 -2.46
N ASP A 230 -1.78 -16.90 -1.37
CA ASP A 230 -1.32 -16.60 -0.01
C ASP A 230 0.11 -17.12 0.20
N GLU A 231 0.45 -18.29 -0.32
CA GLU A 231 1.81 -18.82 -0.34
C GLU A 231 2.75 -17.94 -1.18
N ALA A 232 2.33 -17.57 -2.41
CA ALA A 232 3.15 -16.76 -3.32
C ALA A 232 3.43 -15.35 -2.79
N PHE A 233 2.55 -14.81 -1.94
CA PHE A 233 2.73 -13.53 -1.27
C PHE A 233 3.25 -13.64 0.16
N GLY A 234 3.66 -14.81 0.61
CA GLY A 234 4.18 -15.07 1.96
C GLY A 234 5.64 -14.61 2.16
N PHE A 235 5.99 -13.38 1.81
CA PHE A 235 7.35 -12.86 1.95
C PHE A 235 7.59 -12.13 3.28
N ASP A 236 8.86 -12.17 3.73
CA ASP A 236 9.37 -11.42 4.88
C ASP A 236 10.77 -10.87 4.52
N ASN A 237 10.86 -9.55 4.37
CA ASN A 237 12.12 -8.90 4.00
C ASN A 237 13.15 -8.86 5.14
N TRP A 238 12.72 -8.94 6.41
CA TRP A 238 13.64 -9.02 7.56
C TRP A 238 14.28 -10.40 7.66
N ALA A 239 13.47 -11.46 7.50
CA ALA A 239 13.97 -12.82 7.43
C ALA A 239 14.92 -12.98 6.23
N TRP A 240 14.53 -12.50 5.07
CA TRP A 240 15.38 -12.51 3.88
C TRP A 240 16.72 -11.79 4.10
N GLN A 241 16.70 -10.61 4.74
CA GLN A 241 17.92 -9.86 5.06
C GLN A 241 18.90 -10.69 5.88
N LYS A 242 18.40 -11.33 6.92
CA LYS A 242 19.17 -12.16 7.85
C LYS A 242 19.70 -13.42 7.18
N GLU A 243 18.85 -14.15 6.45
CA GLU A 243 19.21 -15.38 5.74
C GLU A 243 20.28 -15.17 4.67
N ASN A 244 20.29 -13.99 4.04
CA ASN A 244 21.25 -13.64 3.00
C ASN A 244 22.46 -12.84 3.53
N GLY A 245 22.56 -12.62 4.83
CA GLY A 245 23.68 -11.89 5.46
C GLY A 245 23.80 -10.44 4.96
N VAL A 246 22.67 -9.79 4.63
CA VAL A 246 22.67 -8.41 4.10
C VAL A 246 22.82 -7.43 5.25
N GLU A 247 24.00 -6.88 5.41
CA GLU A 247 24.28 -5.87 6.43
C GLU A 247 24.01 -4.45 5.89
N ILE A 248 23.26 -3.66 6.65
CA ILE A 248 22.89 -2.27 6.37
C ILE A 248 23.57 -1.38 7.39
N HIS A 249 24.66 -0.75 6.97
CA HIS A 249 25.49 0.10 7.84
C HIS A 249 25.10 1.59 7.77
N ASP A 250 24.06 1.94 6.99
CA ASP A 250 23.61 3.33 6.90
C ASP A 250 23.25 3.84 8.30
N ASP A 251 23.73 5.03 8.63
CA ASP A 251 23.58 5.67 9.94
C ASP A 251 22.16 6.19 10.20
N PHE A 252 21.29 6.16 9.19
CA PHE A 252 19.89 6.50 9.24
C PHE A 252 18.96 5.26 9.17
N ARG A 253 19.46 4.05 9.40
CA ARG A 253 18.68 2.81 9.20
C ARG A 253 17.46 2.66 10.08
N ALA A 254 17.42 3.33 11.24
CA ALA A 254 16.27 3.37 12.14
C ALA A 254 15.40 4.63 12.01
N ASP A 255 15.75 5.58 11.11
CA ASP A 255 14.95 6.79 10.92
C ASP A 255 13.49 6.44 10.56
N GLY A 256 12.56 7.01 11.32
CA GLY A 256 11.12 6.81 11.13
C GLY A 256 10.59 5.42 11.53
N LEU A 257 11.42 4.54 12.11
CA LEU A 257 10.97 3.20 12.54
C LEU A 257 9.86 3.26 13.60
N SER A 258 9.73 4.36 14.34
CA SER A 258 8.62 4.63 15.25
C SER A 258 7.24 4.63 14.57
N ARG A 259 7.16 4.92 13.27
CA ARG A 259 5.92 4.82 12.50
C ARG A 259 5.37 3.38 12.48
N ILE A 260 6.26 2.39 12.49
CA ILE A 260 5.90 0.97 12.55
C ILE A 260 5.81 0.51 14.01
N LEU A 261 6.82 0.88 14.84
CA LEU A 261 6.96 0.46 16.23
C LEU A 261 6.56 1.62 17.16
N TRP A 262 5.26 1.87 17.24
CA TRP A 262 4.67 3.06 17.88
C TRP A 262 4.35 2.88 19.36
N LYS A 263 4.35 1.63 19.88
CA LYS A 263 4.07 1.31 21.29
C LYS A 263 5.31 0.72 21.94
N CYS A 264 5.75 1.32 23.03
CA CYS A 264 6.92 0.84 23.78
C CYS A 264 6.62 -0.50 24.46
N PRO A 265 7.42 -1.56 24.27
CA PRO A 265 7.16 -2.83 24.92
C PRO A 265 7.55 -2.82 26.41
N HIS A 266 8.43 -1.90 26.82
CA HIS A 266 8.91 -1.80 28.19
C HIS A 266 7.88 -1.15 29.13
N CYS A 267 7.28 -0.02 28.71
CA CYS A 267 6.34 0.73 29.56
C CYS A 267 4.90 0.73 29.08
N GLY A 268 4.62 0.20 27.87
CA GLY A 268 3.29 0.16 27.29
C GLY A 268 2.80 1.47 26.68
N GLU A 269 3.58 2.55 26.77
CA GLU A 269 3.17 3.86 26.26
C GLU A 269 3.15 3.92 24.74
N GLU A 270 2.15 4.65 24.19
CA GLU A 270 1.91 4.78 22.75
C GLU A 270 2.31 6.18 22.23
N GLY A 271 2.82 6.25 20.99
CA GLY A 271 3.15 7.53 20.33
C GLY A 271 4.30 8.29 20.99
N LYS A 272 5.13 7.62 21.80
CA LYS A 272 6.33 8.18 22.45
C LYS A 272 7.62 7.55 21.94
N MET A 273 7.52 6.69 20.94
CA MET A 273 8.69 6.14 20.26
C MET A 273 9.23 7.16 19.25
N ASP A 274 10.56 7.22 19.10
CA ASP A 274 11.24 8.04 18.10
C ASP A 274 12.39 7.24 17.50
N GLY A 275 12.33 7.02 16.18
CA GLY A 275 13.36 6.35 15.40
C GLY A 275 14.28 7.36 14.74
N ARG A 276 15.54 7.45 15.20
CA ARG A 276 16.57 8.34 14.63
C ARG A 276 17.94 7.71 14.58
N GLY A 277 18.61 7.91 13.46
CA GLY A 277 19.93 7.36 13.24
C GLY A 277 19.87 5.85 13.19
N ILE A 278 20.49 5.21 14.17
CA ILE A 278 20.49 3.75 14.33
C ILE A 278 19.64 3.28 15.51
N HIS A 279 18.96 4.20 16.19
CA HIS A 279 18.29 3.93 17.45
C HIS A 279 16.77 4.17 17.37
N LEU A 280 16.05 3.41 18.17
CA LEU A 280 14.65 3.61 18.50
C LEU A 280 14.54 3.90 20.00
N THR A 281 14.02 5.07 20.38
CA THR A 281 14.01 5.57 21.75
C THR A 281 12.57 5.84 22.21
N CYS A 282 12.21 5.38 23.40
CA CYS A 282 10.96 5.79 24.05
C CYS A 282 11.20 7.06 24.90
N HIS A 283 10.56 8.15 24.55
CA HIS A 283 10.67 9.42 25.30
C HIS A 283 9.91 9.43 26.63
N HIS A 284 9.08 8.42 26.91
CA HIS A 284 8.39 8.31 28.19
C HIS A 284 9.28 7.65 29.26
N CYS A 285 9.85 6.48 28.97
CA CYS A 285 10.63 5.70 29.94
C CYS A 285 12.15 5.74 29.71
N GLY A 286 12.61 6.36 28.62
CA GLY A 286 14.04 6.44 28.28
C GLY A 286 14.62 5.16 27.63
N LYS A 287 13.86 4.06 27.54
CA LYS A 287 14.34 2.81 26.95
C LYS A 287 14.79 3.01 25.52
N LYS A 288 15.95 2.47 25.16
CA LYS A 288 16.59 2.67 23.87
C LYS A 288 17.05 1.36 23.26
N TYR A 289 16.76 1.17 21.97
CA TYR A 289 17.12 0.02 21.17
C TYR A 289 17.97 0.45 19.98
N GLU A 290 18.96 -0.35 19.63
CA GLU A 290 19.70 -0.24 18.38
C GLU A 290 19.04 -1.16 17.33
N LEU A 291 18.82 -0.63 16.11
CA LEU A 291 18.62 -1.47 14.93
C LEU A 291 20.00 -1.86 14.40
N THR A 292 20.39 -3.11 14.57
CA THR A 292 21.69 -3.60 14.13
C THR A 292 21.80 -3.65 12.61
N PRO A 293 23.02 -3.71 12.04
CA PRO A 293 23.18 -3.81 10.58
C PRO A 293 22.44 -4.99 9.93
N ILE A 294 22.28 -6.12 10.66
CA ILE A 294 21.57 -7.30 10.15
C ILE A 294 20.04 -7.21 10.33
N GLY A 295 19.52 -6.12 10.91
CA GLY A 295 18.10 -5.91 11.11
C GLY A 295 17.52 -6.42 12.43
N ASP A 296 18.37 -6.90 13.35
CA ASP A 296 17.92 -7.26 14.69
C ASP A 296 17.82 -6.01 15.58
N LEU A 297 16.91 -6.06 16.55
CA LEU A 297 16.78 -5.04 17.60
C LEU A 297 17.56 -5.49 18.85
N LYS A 298 18.27 -4.55 19.46
CA LYS A 298 19.05 -4.79 20.69
C LYS A 298 18.87 -3.63 21.65
N ALA A 299 18.37 -3.90 22.86
CA ALA A 299 18.33 -2.89 23.91
C ALA A 299 19.76 -2.48 24.32
N LEU A 300 20.00 -1.18 24.52
CA LEU A 300 21.29 -0.68 24.98
C LEU A 300 21.53 -1.00 26.46
N GLU A 301 20.43 -1.08 27.22
CA GLU A 301 20.46 -1.41 28.65
C GLU A 301 19.28 -2.33 29.00
N GLY A 302 19.53 -3.30 29.89
CA GLY A 302 18.52 -4.23 30.36
C GLY A 302 18.09 -5.26 29.30
N GLU A 303 16.89 -5.79 29.44
CA GLU A 303 16.34 -6.83 28.58
C GLU A 303 15.95 -6.27 27.19
N THR A 304 16.10 -7.09 26.16
CA THR A 304 15.56 -6.86 24.82
C THR A 304 14.25 -7.63 24.69
N GLU A 305 13.11 -6.95 24.80
CA GLU A 305 11.80 -7.57 24.85
C GLU A 305 11.45 -8.26 23.52
N PHE A 306 11.86 -7.66 22.40
CA PHE A 306 11.73 -8.23 21.05
C PHE A 306 13.02 -8.05 20.26
N THR A 307 13.52 -9.11 19.69
CA THR A 307 14.78 -9.11 18.94
C THR A 307 14.60 -8.76 17.45
N THR A 308 13.37 -8.70 16.95
CA THR A 308 13.10 -8.35 15.54
C THR A 308 11.92 -7.39 15.41
N VAL A 309 11.93 -6.57 14.34
CA VAL A 309 10.81 -5.69 14.01
C VAL A 309 9.50 -6.45 13.81
N PRO A 310 9.46 -7.60 13.10
CA PRO A 310 8.24 -8.42 12.99
C PRO A 310 7.65 -8.87 14.33
N GLN A 311 8.49 -9.36 15.28
CA GLN A 311 8.00 -9.81 16.59
C GLN A 311 7.34 -8.66 17.37
N TRP A 312 7.97 -7.48 17.38
CA TRP A 312 7.42 -6.30 18.05
C TRP A 312 6.12 -5.86 17.38
N ASN A 313 6.09 -5.83 16.04
CA ASN A 313 4.89 -5.45 15.30
C ASN A 313 3.72 -6.43 15.52
N ASP A 314 4.00 -7.73 15.63
CA ASP A 314 2.99 -8.77 15.94
C ASP A 314 2.43 -8.61 17.35
N TRP A 315 3.28 -8.29 18.33
CA TRP A 315 2.83 -7.96 19.68
C TRP A 315 1.91 -6.73 19.68
N GLN A 316 2.27 -5.65 18.98
CA GLN A 316 1.40 -4.48 18.84
C GLN A 316 0.05 -4.84 18.22
N ARG A 317 0.04 -5.67 17.19
CA ARG A 317 -1.20 -6.16 16.56
C ARG A 317 -2.07 -6.96 17.54
N GLN A 318 -1.46 -7.78 18.39
CA GLN A 318 -2.17 -8.51 19.45
C GLN A 318 -2.77 -7.55 20.49
N GLN A 319 -2.03 -6.50 20.88
CA GLN A 319 -2.54 -5.47 21.79
C GLN A 319 -3.76 -4.73 21.18
N VAL A 320 -3.66 -4.34 19.90
CA VAL A 320 -4.78 -3.72 19.17
C VAL A 320 -5.97 -4.68 19.10
N ARG A 321 -5.75 -5.94 18.75
CA ARG A 321 -6.80 -6.95 18.70
C ARG A 321 -7.49 -7.13 20.06
N GLN A 322 -6.73 -7.16 21.15
CA GLN A 322 -7.26 -7.27 22.50
C GLN A 322 -8.11 -6.06 22.87
N SER A 323 -7.62 -4.83 22.59
CA SER A 323 -8.39 -3.61 22.86
C SER A 323 -9.70 -3.52 22.05
N ILE A 324 -9.75 -4.13 20.87
CA ILE A 324 -10.99 -4.27 20.09
C ILE A 324 -11.95 -5.24 20.79
N LEU A 325 -11.45 -6.39 21.27
CA LEU A 325 -12.28 -7.43 21.91
C LEU A 325 -12.86 -6.98 23.25
N ASP A 326 -12.10 -6.22 24.05
CA ASP A 326 -12.56 -5.67 25.33
C ASP A 326 -13.30 -4.33 25.21
N GLY A 327 -13.40 -3.77 23.99
CA GLY A 327 -14.13 -2.54 23.70
C GLY A 327 -13.39 -1.25 24.06
N SER A 328 -12.12 -1.34 24.44
CA SER A 328 -11.31 -0.14 24.83
C SER A 328 -10.66 0.55 23.65
N TYR A 329 -10.65 -0.08 22.45
CA TYR A 329 -10.05 0.55 21.28
C TYR A 329 -10.78 1.82 20.86
N LYS A 330 -10.03 2.90 20.73
CA LYS A 330 -10.50 4.18 20.18
C LYS A 330 -9.34 4.89 19.49
N LEU A 331 -9.60 5.43 18.30
CA LEU A 331 -8.87 6.55 17.71
C LEU A 331 -9.73 7.79 17.86
N ASP A 332 -9.09 8.91 18.22
CA ASP A 332 -9.77 10.19 18.44
C ASP A 332 -8.74 11.29 18.16
N VAL A 333 -8.78 11.89 16.95
CA VAL A 333 -7.70 12.75 16.49
C VAL A 333 -8.20 13.87 15.57
N ASP A 334 -7.66 15.08 15.77
CA ASP A 334 -7.84 16.19 14.85
C ASP A 334 -7.06 15.94 13.56
N VAL A 335 -7.65 16.31 12.45
CA VAL A 335 -7.07 16.10 11.12
C VAL A 335 -7.21 17.35 10.24
N ASP A 336 -6.26 17.52 9.31
CA ASP A 336 -6.49 18.35 8.14
C ASP A 336 -7.05 17.44 7.02
N ILE A 337 -8.02 17.97 6.27
CA ILE A 337 -8.79 17.17 5.31
C ILE A 337 -8.52 17.65 3.90
N THR A 338 -8.12 16.71 3.05
CA THR A 338 -8.02 16.89 1.61
C THR A 338 -8.98 15.92 0.92
N MET A 339 -9.68 16.38 -0.11
CA MET A 339 -10.65 15.57 -0.85
C MET A 339 -10.18 15.30 -2.27
N MET A 340 -10.48 14.12 -2.77
CA MET A 340 -10.41 13.78 -4.19
C MET A 340 -11.82 13.48 -4.71
N VAL A 341 -12.26 14.25 -5.74
CA VAL A 341 -13.62 14.21 -6.27
C VAL A 341 -13.65 14.03 -7.79
N ASP A 342 -12.76 14.70 -8.52
CA ASP A 342 -12.83 14.82 -9.99
C ASP A 342 -11.55 14.37 -10.73
N PHE A 343 -10.57 13.78 -10.04
CA PHE A 343 -9.24 13.38 -10.57
C PHE A 343 -8.43 14.52 -11.22
N LYS A 344 -8.79 15.79 -10.96
CA LYS A 344 -8.06 16.95 -11.52
C LYS A 344 -7.18 17.64 -10.49
N ALA A 345 -7.60 17.60 -9.23
CA ALA A 345 -6.87 18.19 -8.12
C ALA A 345 -7.20 17.48 -6.80
N LEU A 346 -6.36 17.71 -5.81
CA LEU A 346 -6.61 17.42 -4.41
C LEU A 346 -7.10 18.72 -3.76
N TYR A 347 -8.26 18.67 -3.11
CA TYR A 347 -8.93 19.84 -2.58
C TYR A 347 -8.77 19.91 -1.07
N ASN A 348 -7.93 20.83 -0.57
CA ASN A 348 -7.84 21.12 0.85
C ASN A 348 -9.10 21.88 1.28
N VAL A 349 -9.91 21.27 2.15
CA VAL A 349 -11.23 21.78 2.52
C VAL A 349 -11.30 22.24 3.98
N GLY A 350 -10.22 22.13 4.73
CA GLY A 350 -10.11 22.60 6.11
C GLY A 350 -9.76 21.49 7.09
N SER A 351 -10.04 21.76 8.35
CA SER A 351 -9.79 20.85 9.45
C SER A 351 -11.05 20.09 9.85
N GLY A 352 -10.86 18.97 10.52
CA GLY A 352 -11.92 18.16 11.06
C GLY A 352 -11.45 17.24 12.16
N HIS A 353 -12.29 16.29 12.51
CA HIS A 353 -12.06 15.33 13.54
C HIS A 353 -12.35 13.93 13.05
N LEU A 354 -11.42 13.00 13.24
CA LEU A 354 -11.54 11.61 12.83
C LEU A 354 -11.57 10.72 14.05
N THR A 355 -12.64 9.95 14.19
CA THR A 355 -12.72 8.87 15.17
C THR A 355 -12.76 7.52 14.48
N HIS A 356 -12.25 6.49 15.14
CA HIS A 356 -12.37 5.10 14.73
C HIS A 356 -12.52 4.20 15.96
N ASP A 357 -13.62 3.50 16.01
CA ASP A 357 -13.97 2.58 17.10
C ASP A 357 -14.71 1.35 16.56
N LEU A 358 -15.39 0.59 17.42
CA LEU A 358 -16.16 -0.59 17.01
C LEU A 358 -17.30 -0.28 16.02
N THR A 359 -17.71 0.97 15.90
CA THR A 359 -18.74 1.41 14.94
C THR A 359 -18.17 1.72 13.56
N GLY A 360 -16.82 1.80 13.43
CA GLY A 360 -16.10 2.14 12.23
C GLY A 360 -15.54 3.56 12.28
N PHE A 361 -15.29 4.15 11.11
CA PHE A 361 -14.81 5.51 11.01
C PHE A 361 -15.96 6.51 11.03
N HIS A 362 -15.74 7.61 11.75
CA HIS A 362 -16.60 8.80 11.69
C HIS A 362 -15.70 10.04 11.48
N LEU A 363 -15.88 10.71 10.38
CA LEU A 363 -15.17 11.94 10.01
C LEU A 363 -16.13 13.11 10.01
N THR A 364 -15.88 14.08 10.86
CA THR A 364 -16.62 15.34 10.90
C THR A 364 -15.70 16.52 10.60
N GLY A 365 -16.22 17.62 10.08
CA GLY A 365 -15.40 18.78 9.78
C GLY A 365 -16.08 19.83 8.93
N CYS A 366 -15.29 20.75 8.40
CA CYS A 366 -15.77 21.78 7.47
C CYS A 366 -16.95 22.59 8.04
N ASP A 367 -16.85 23.04 9.30
CA ASP A 367 -17.88 23.79 10.04
C ASP A 367 -19.23 23.03 10.12
N GLY A 368 -19.18 21.70 10.32
CA GLY A 368 -20.36 20.85 10.47
C GLY A 368 -21.00 20.39 9.14
N ARG A 369 -20.45 20.77 8.00
CA ARG A 369 -20.96 20.35 6.67
C ARG A 369 -20.48 18.97 6.24
N LEU A 370 -19.36 18.51 6.78
CA LEU A 370 -18.87 17.15 6.56
C LEU A 370 -19.25 16.28 7.76
N ASP A 371 -20.01 15.22 7.46
CA ASP A 371 -20.38 14.15 8.39
C ASP A 371 -20.38 12.85 7.61
N TYR A 372 -19.29 12.06 7.74
CA TYR A 372 -19.08 10.84 6.96
C TYR A 372 -18.81 9.65 7.86
N HIS A 373 -19.60 8.59 7.66
CA HIS A 373 -19.47 7.32 8.39
C HIS A 373 -19.04 6.18 7.45
N GLN A 374 -18.07 5.38 7.89
CA GLN A 374 -17.65 4.16 7.19
C GLN A 374 -17.72 2.96 8.12
N LYS A 375 -18.60 2.00 7.80
CA LYS A 375 -18.81 0.79 8.62
C LYS A 375 -17.55 -0.09 8.64
N PRO A 376 -17.26 -0.82 9.76
CA PRO A 376 -16.04 -1.65 9.89
C PRO A 376 -15.92 -2.75 8.84
N GLN A 377 -17.05 -3.24 8.31
CA GLN A 377 -17.07 -4.30 7.31
C GLN A 377 -16.94 -3.80 5.86
N SER A 378 -16.91 -2.48 5.66
CA SER A 378 -16.83 -1.89 4.31
C SER A 378 -15.49 -2.15 3.65
N CYS A 379 -14.43 -2.34 4.45
CA CYS A 379 -13.08 -2.42 3.96
C CYS A 379 -12.26 -3.47 4.72
N TYR A 380 -11.58 -4.37 3.99
CA TYR A 380 -10.72 -5.40 4.58
C TYR A 380 -9.34 -4.87 5.01
N GLY A 381 -9.00 -3.66 4.63
CA GLY A 381 -7.79 -2.94 4.97
C GLY A 381 -8.02 -1.44 4.87
N LEU A 382 -7.02 -0.65 5.15
CA LEU A 382 -7.09 0.81 5.16
C LEU A 382 -6.10 1.39 4.14
N TYR A 383 -6.58 2.32 3.31
CA TYR A 383 -5.65 3.17 2.58
C TYR A 383 -5.01 4.15 3.57
N ALA A 384 -3.81 3.83 3.96
CA ALA A 384 -2.97 4.63 4.83
C ALA A 384 -1.56 4.62 4.27
N ASP A 385 -0.80 5.67 4.50
CA ASP A 385 0.52 5.82 3.94
C ASP A 385 1.39 6.68 4.85
N TYR A 386 2.71 6.46 4.80
CA TYR A 386 3.69 7.31 5.45
C TYR A 386 4.26 8.27 4.42
N TYR A 387 4.46 9.52 4.83
CA TYR A 387 5.05 10.54 3.98
C TYR A 387 4.40 10.62 2.58
N TRP A 388 3.05 10.47 2.56
CA TRP A 388 2.26 10.40 1.34
C TRP A 388 2.50 11.61 0.44
N TYR A 389 2.99 11.34 -0.79
CA TYR A 389 3.40 12.35 -1.75
C TYR A 389 4.30 13.45 -1.14
N GLU A 390 5.20 13.10 -0.20
CA GLU A 390 6.09 14.03 0.49
C GLU A 390 5.38 15.12 1.30
N VAL A 391 4.13 14.89 1.66
CA VAL A 391 3.29 15.83 2.44
C VAL A 391 3.31 15.47 3.93
N ALA A 392 2.72 14.33 4.29
CA ALA A 392 2.62 13.85 5.67
C ALA A 392 2.10 12.40 5.72
N ASP A 393 2.08 11.83 6.91
CA ASP A 393 1.44 10.56 7.18
C ASP A 393 -0.09 10.72 7.09
N MET A 394 -0.77 9.76 6.47
CA MET A 394 -2.14 9.93 6.00
C MET A 394 -3.01 8.70 6.27
N ILE A 395 -4.26 8.94 6.64
CA ILE A 395 -5.35 7.96 6.69
C ILE A 395 -6.42 8.39 5.68
N CYS A 396 -6.82 7.47 4.80
CA CYS A 396 -7.84 7.77 3.80
C CYS A 396 -9.10 6.96 4.03
N VAL A 397 -10.23 7.64 4.11
CA VAL A 397 -11.57 7.04 4.17
C VAL A 397 -12.41 7.56 3.01
N GLY A 398 -13.43 6.83 2.60
CA GLY A 398 -14.27 7.29 1.49
C GLY A 398 -14.93 6.15 0.71
N ASN A 399 -15.44 6.50 -0.45
CA ASN A 399 -16.15 5.60 -1.35
C ASN A 399 -15.81 5.91 -2.82
N ASN A 400 -16.55 5.31 -3.76
CA ASN A 400 -16.31 5.53 -5.20
C ASN A 400 -16.52 6.98 -5.67
N ASP A 401 -17.24 7.79 -4.89
CA ASP A 401 -17.56 9.17 -5.26
C ASP A 401 -16.59 10.19 -4.69
N VAL A 402 -16.14 9.97 -3.45
CA VAL A 402 -15.26 10.89 -2.72
C VAL A 402 -14.28 10.10 -1.86
N MET A 403 -13.01 10.50 -1.91
CA MET A 403 -11.98 10.05 -0.98
C MET A 403 -11.54 11.22 -0.10
N TYR A 404 -11.50 11.00 1.20
CA TYR A 404 -11.05 11.96 2.21
C TYR A 404 -9.68 11.51 2.72
N TYR A 405 -8.66 12.28 2.40
CA TYR A 405 -7.30 12.12 2.90
C TYR A 405 -7.16 12.93 4.17
N CYS A 406 -7.10 12.24 5.29
CA CYS A 406 -7.02 12.82 6.63
C CYS A 406 -5.56 12.80 7.09
N PHE A 407 -5.02 13.96 7.41
CA PHE A 407 -3.66 14.14 7.93
C PHE A 407 -3.74 14.39 9.45
N PRO A 408 -3.39 13.38 10.29
CA PRO A 408 -3.48 13.51 11.75
C PRO A 408 -2.58 14.61 12.32
N LYS A 409 -3.08 15.39 13.26
CA LYS A 409 -2.36 16.49 13.92
C LYS A 409 -1.59 16.05 15.17
N GLY A 410 -1.08 14.86 15.20
CA GLY A 410 -0.25 14.36 16.28
C GLY A 410 -0.24 12.85 16.41
N GLY A 411 0.86 12.33 16.92
CA GLY A 411 1.06 10.93 17.22
C GLY A 411 1.25 10.03 15.97
N ASP A 412 1.92 8.90 16.17
CA ASP A 412 2.11 7.86 15.15
C ASP A 412 0.87 6.93 15.13
N VAL A 413 -0.28 7.45 14.63
CA VAL A 413 -1.56 6.73 14.68
C VAL A 413 -1.85 5.88 13.44
N VAL A 414 -1.12 6.09 12.34
CA VAL A 414 -1.42 5.49 11.04
C VAL A 414 -1.33 3.96 11.08
N ALA A 415 -0.23 3.41 11.62
CA ALA A 415 -0.06 1.96 11.72
C ALA A 415 -1.09 1.32 12.65
N LYS A 416 -1.35 1.93 13.81
CA LYS A 416 -2.36 1.46 14.77
C LYS A 416 -3.74 1.40 14.13
N THR A 417 -4.14 2.47 13.43
CA THR A 417 -5.44 2.56 12.76
C THR A 417 -5.58 1.52 11.64
N ARG A 418 -4.51 1.30 10.85
CA ARG A 418 -4.50 0.25 9.84
C ARG A 418 -4.65 -1.13 10.45
N MET A 419 -3.88 -1.46 11.49
CA MET A 419 -4.00 -2.73 12.21
C MET A 419 -5.41 -2.94 12.75
N ALA A 420 -5.99 -1.91 13.37
CA ALA A 420 -7.34 -1.97 13.92
C ALA A 420 -8.40 -2.22 12.83
N THR A 421 -8.31 -1.54 11.69
CA THR A 421 -9.22 -1.77 10.56
C THR A 421 -9.16 -3.22 10.07
N GLU A 422 -7.96 -3.77 9.90
CA GLU A 422 -7.74 -5.15 9.48
C GLU A 422 -8.28 -6.16 10.51
N GLU A 423 -7.99 -5.96 11.80
CA GLU A 423 -8.45 -6.85 12.88
C GLU A 423 -9.97 -6.76 13.10
N MET A 424 -10.57 -5.58 13.07
CA MET A 424 -12.02 -5.42 13.12
C MET A 424 -12.70 -6.16 11.96
N TYR A 425 -12.22 -6.00 10.74
CA TYR A 425 -12.78 -6.71 9.60
C TYR A 425 -12.75 -8.23 9.80
N LYS A 426 -11.62 -8.79 10.28
CA LYS A 426 -11.47 -10.22 10.59
C LYS A 426 -12.45 -10.67 11.66
N LEU A 427 -12.55 -9.91 12.76
CA LEU A 427 -13.41 -10.23 13.91
C LEU A 427 -14.89 -10.20 13.55
N TYR A 428 -15.33 -9.20 12.78
CA TYR A 428 -16.73 -9.16 12.29
C TYR A 428 -17.02 -10.28 11.28
N LYS A 429 -16.10 -10.58 10.38
CA LYS A 429 -16.29 -11.67 9.38
C LYS A 429 -16.30 -13.05 10.01
N SER A 430 -15.53 -13.28 11.06
CA SER A 430 -15.52 -14.54 11.83
C SER A 430 -16.66 -14.60 12.86
N ARG A 431 -17.50 -13.56 12.97
CA ARG A 431 -18.59 -13.43 13.95
C ARG A 431 -18.11 -13.45 15.42
N GLN A 432 -16.84 -13.16 15.67
CA GLN A 432 -16.32 -12.96 17.02
C GLN A 432 -16.75 -11.61 17.61
N LEU A 433 -17.05 -10.63 16.74
CA LEU A 433 -17.71 -9.38 17.09
C LEU A 433 -19.08 -9.30 16.40
N LYS A 434 -20.07 -8.74 17.13
CA LYS A 434 -21.39 -8.40 16.58
C LYS A 434 -21.45 -6.90 16.31
N MET A 435 -22.08 -6.50 15.22
CA MET A 435 -22.33 -5.08 14.95
C MET A 435 -23.21 -4.49 16.05
N PRO A 436 -22.89 -3.29 16.57
CA PRO A 436 -23.79 -2.57 17.44
C PRO A 436 -25.16 -2.37 16.76
N GLU A 437 -26.26 -2.56 17.51
CA GLU A 437 -27.63 -2.47 16.97
C GLU A 437 -27.95 -1.11 16.35
N THR A 438 -27.28 -0.04 16.80
CA THR A 438 -27.41 1.34 16.30
C THR A 438 -26.93 1.56 14.86
N ILE A 439 -26.27 0.57 14.25
CA ILE A 439 -25.66 0.70 12.89
C ILE A 439 -26.28 -0.31 11.89
N ALA A 440 -27.24 -1.11 12.33
CA ALA A 440 -27.87 -2.15 11.53
C ALA A 440 -28.86 -1.63 10.47
N LEU A 441 -29.07 -0.31 10.34
CA LEU A 441 -29.97 0.34 9.35
C LEU A 441 -29.22 0.83 8.10
#